data_f8165e94a1d951e646728fe23d38f2bf
#
_entry.id   f8165e94a1d951e646728fe23d38f2bf
#
_cell.length_a   1.000
_cell.length_b   1.000
_cell.length_c   1.000
_cell.angle_alpha   90.00
_cell.angle_beta   90.00
_cell.angle_gamma   90.00
#
_symmetry.space_group_name_H-M   'P 1'
#
loop_
_entity.id
_entity.type
_entity.pdbx_description
1 polymer ?
#
loop_
_entity_poly.entity_id
_entity_poly.type
_entity_poly.pdbx_seq_one_letter_code
_entity_poly.pdbx_strand_id
1 'polypeptide(L)'
;FILCIFSIIELYSASSTLAFKAASHTAPIVQHFSYLALGAVLAYVVHLVPYRYIRIFAYLGLLISILLLIYVLLKGQDTNDASRWIKLFGIQFQPSEPAKLSLIVVIADFISRIRANPADENRNFWIIMTIAGVVCGLIFLENFSTAAILGLTIYFMMFIGRISWKKLASILAVGVILLVIGYGM
;
A
#
# COMPACT_ATOMS: atom_id res chain seq x y z
N PHE A 1 -3.43 -17.49 -9.03
CA PHE A 1 -4.27 -18.13 -10.05
C PHE A 1 -5.70 -18.34 -9.53
N ILE A 2 -5.92 -18.99 -8.39
CA ILE A 2 -7.26 -19.25 -7.83
C ILE A 2 -8.07 -17.97 -7.67
N LEU A 3 -7.51 -16.93 -7.06
CA LEU A 3 -8.17 -15.62 -6.88
C LEU A 3 -8.52 -14.95 -8.22
N CYS A 4 -7.69 -15.08 -9.24
CA CYS A 4 -8.00 -14.57 -10.59
C CYS A 4 -9.21 -15.28 -11.21
N ILE A 5 -9.30 -16.59 -11.04
CA ILE A 5 -10.45 -17.37 -11.52
C ILE A 5 -11.72 -16.93 -10.78
N PHE A 6 -11.67 -16.83 -9.45
CA PHE A 6 -12.80 -16.34 -8.66
C PHE A 6 -13.23 -14.94 -9.07
N SER A 7 -12.30 -14.00 -9.29
CA SER A 7 -12.64 -12.65 -9.68
C SER A 7 -13.34 -12.57 -11.05
N ILE A 8 -12.98 -13.44 -11.99
CA ILE A 8 -13.64 -13.53 -13.29
C ILE A 8 -15.08 -14.09 -13.13
N ILE A 9 -15.26 -15.13 -12.28
CA ILE A 9 -16.56 -15.72 -12.01
C ILE A 9 -17.49 -14.72 -11.32
N GLU A 10 -17.00 -14.01 -10.31
CA GLU A 10 -17.76 -12.97 -9.60
C GLU A 10 -18.17 -11.83 -10.54
N LEU A 11 -17.25 -11.37 -11.38
CA LEU A 11 -17.56 -10.33 -12.34
C LEU A 11 -18.58 -10.78 -13.38
N TYR A 12 -18.49 -12.03 -13.86
CA TYR A 12 -19.49 -12.60 -14.76
C TYR A 12 -20.86 -12.64 -14.11
N SER A 13 -20.93 -13.08 -12.85
CA SER A 13 -22.18 -13.12 -12.07
C SER A 13 -22.75 -11.73 -11.83
N ALA A 14 -21.91 -10.77 -11.43
CA ALA A 14 -22.33 -9.39 -11.19
C ALA A 14 -22.73 -8.65 -12.48
N SER A 15 -22.03 -8.90 -13.60
CA SER A 15 -22.35 -8.29 -14.89
C SER A 15 -23.67 -8.76 -15.46
N SER A 16 -24.14 -9.96 -15.12
CA SER A 16 -25.46 -10.43 -15.53
C SER A 16 -26.59 -9.60 -14.95
N THR A 17 -26.43 -9.03 -13.76
CA THR A 17 -27.42 -8.14 -13.12
C THR A 17 -27.34 -6.68 -13.61
N LEU A 18 -26.16 -6.23 -14.03
CA LEU A 18 -25.94 -4.87 -14.57
C LEU A 18 -26.24 -4.78 -16.06
N ALA A 19 -26.27 -5.87 -16.77
CA ALA A 19 -26.50 -5.95 -18.22
C ALA A 19 -27.90 -5.53 -18.64
N PHE A 20 -28.87 -5.51 -17.72
CA PHE A 20 -30.19 -4.90 -17.97
C PHE A 20 -30.12 -3.38 -18.23
N LYS A 21 -28.98 -2.73 -17.92
CA LYS A 21 -28.78 -1.27 -18.07
C LYS A 21 -27.73 -0.86 -19.12
N ALA A 22 -26.93 -1.81 -19.65
CA ALA A 22 -25.82 -1.50 -20.57
C ALA A 22 -25.91 -2.34 -21.86
N ALA A 23 -25.67 -1.70 -23.00
CA ALA A 23 -25.83 -2.27 -24.34
C ALA A 23 -24.84 -3.41 -24.71
N SER A 24 -23.92 -3.81 -23.82
CA SER A 24 -23.02 -4.95 -24.07
C SER A 24 -22.64 -5.68 -22.78
N HIS A 25 -22.90 -7.00 -22.74
CA HIS A 25 -22.56 -7.88 -21.61
C HIS A 25 -21.07 -8.23 -21.51
N THR A 26 -20.32 -8.09 -22.57
CA THR A 26 -18.93 -8.59 -22.68
C THR A 26 -17.87 -7.55 -22.34
N ALA A 27 -18.19 -6.26 -22.48
CA ALA A 27 -17.22 -5.19 -22.29
C ALA A 27 -16.55 -5.15 -20.90
N PRO A 28 -17.27 -5.27 -19.76
CA PRO A 28 -16.65 -5.28 -18.43
C PRO A 28 -15.74 -6.48 -18.22
N ILE A 29 -16.13 -7.65 -18.76
CA ILE A 29 -15.37 -8.90 -18.62
C ILE A 29 -14.06 -8.83 -19.41
N VAL A 30 -14.11 -8.35 -20.66
CA VAL A 30 -12.93 -8.16 -21.51
C VAL A 30 -11.97 -7.13 -20.89
N GLN A 31 -12.50 -6.05 -20.36
CA GLN A 31 -11.71 -5.03 -19.68
C GLN A 31 -11.00 -5.59 -18.43
N HIS A 32 -11.71 -6.35 -17.61
CA HIS A 32 -11.13 -6.97 -16.42
C HIS A 32 -10.07 -8.01 -16.77
N PHE A 33 -10.34 -8.84 -17.76
CA PHE A 33 -9.36 -9.81 -18.26
C PHE A 33 -8.11 -9.14 -18.81
N SER A 34 -8.26 -8.03 -19.52
CA SER A 34 -7.13 -7.24 -20.03
C SER A 34 -6.27 -6.68 -18.90
N TYR A 35 -6.90 -6.19 -17.80
CA TYR A 35 -6.16 -5.74 -16.63
C TYR A 35 -5.44 -6.87 -15.90
N LEU A 36 -6.07 -8.05 -15.78
CA LEU A 36 -5.42 -9.23 -15.20
C LEU A 36 -4.23 -9.70 -16.04
N ALA A 37 -4.39 -9.73 -17.37
CA ALA A 37 -3.31 -10.09 -18.29
C ALA A 37 -2.14 -9.08 -18.20
N LEU A 38 -2.44 -7.78 -18.21
CA LEU A 38 -1.43 -6.73 -18.02
C LEU A 38 -0.73 -6.87 -16.67
N GLY A 39 -1.48 -7.11 -15.59
CA GLY A 39 -0.93 -7.33 -14.26
C GLY A 39 -0.02 -8.56 -14.20
N ALA A 40 -0.38 -9.65 -14.88
CA ALA A 40 0.45 -10.85 -14.97
C ALA A 40 1.76 -10.60 -15.72
N VAL A 41 1.70 -9.86 -16.84
CA VAL A 41 2.90 -9.45 -17.60
C VAL A 41 3.80 -8.55 -16.75
N LEU A 42 3.24 -7.55 -16.05
CA LEU A 42 4.01 -6.68 -15.17
C LEU A 42 4.65 -7.45 -14.02
N ALA A 43 3.92 -8.39 -13.40
CA ALA A 43 4.46 -9.24 -12.34
C ALA A 43 5.63 -10.09 -12.85
N TYR A 44 5.52 -10.64 -14.05
CA TYR A 44 6.60 -11.40 -14.69
C TYR A 44 7.82 -10.52 -14.98
N VAL A 45 7.62 -9.31 -15.54
CA VAL A 45 8.70 -8.36 -15.79
C VAL A 45 9.41 -7.96 -14.49
N VAL A 46 8.65 -7.64 -13.44
CA VAL A 46 9.22 -7.30 -12.12
C VAL A 46 10.00 -8.49 -11.53
N HIS A 47 9.53 -9.71 -11.74
CA HIS A 47 10.24 -10.92 -11.29
C HIS A 47 11.62 -11.08 -11.95
N LEU A 48 11.78 -10.62 -13.20
CA LEU A 48 13.06 -10.65 -13.91
C LEU A 48 14.03 -9.54 -13.46
N VAL A 49 13.52 -8.49 -12.80
CA VAL A 49 14.35 -7.36 -12.36
C VAL A 49 15.20 -7.76 -11.16
N PRO A 50 16.53 -7.60 -11.21
CA PRO A 50 17.39 -7.85 -10.07
C PRO A 50 16.98 -6.99 -8.86
N TYR A 51 16.89 -7.60 -7.69
CA TYR A 51 16.53 -6.99 -6.42
C TYR A 51 17.23 -5.64 -6.14
N ARG A 52 18.48 -5.49 -6.61
CA ARG A 52 19.27 -4.26 -6.45
C ARG A 52 18.57 -3.04 -7.06
N TYR A 53 17.93 -3.19 -8.21
CA TYR A 53 17.22 -2.10 -8.88
C TYR A 53 15.87 -1.81 -8.20
N ILE A 54 15.15 -2.85 -7.76
CA ILE A 54 13.89 -2.71 -7.04
C ILE A 54 14.08 -1.81 -5.82
N ARG A 55 15.19 -1.97 -5.08
CA ARG A 55 15.52 -1.14 -3.93
C ARG A 55 15.65 0.34 -4.32
N ILE A 56 16.39 0.65 -5.38
CA ILE A 56 16.58 2.05 -5.82
C ILE A 56 15.26 2.68 -6.24
N PHE A 57 14.47 1.95 -7.04
CA PHE A 57 13.15 2.41 -7.47
C PHE A 57 12.16 2.57 -6.30
N ALA A 58 12.29 1.77 -5.24
CA ALA A 58 11.44 1.91 -4.06
C ALA A 58 11.69 3.22 -3.30
N TYR A 59 12.94 3.68 -3.18
CA TYR A 59 13.22 4.98 -2.56
C TYR A 59 12.67 6.14 -3.38
N LEU A 60 12.85 6.12 -4.71
CA LEU A 60 12.26 7.12 -5.61
C LEU A 60 10.74 7.05 -5.61
N GLY A 61 10.19 5.85 -5.68
CA GLY A 61 8.75 5.62 -5.64
C GLY A 61 8.11 6.10 -4.35
N LEU A 62 8.79 5.90 -3.21
CA LEU A 62 8.32 6.39 -1.92
C LEU A 62 8.27 7.92 -1.88
N LEU A 63 9.33 8.59 -2.35
CA LEU A 63 9.38 10.05 -2.41
C LEU A 63 8.25 10.61 -3.28
N ILE A 64 8.09 10.07 -4.50
CA ILE A 64 7.03 10.48 -5.43
C ILE A 64 5.65 10.23 -4.81
N SER A 65 5.46 9.07 -4.17
CA SER A 65 4.17 8.72 -3.55
C SER A 65 3.81 9.65 -2.38
N ILE A 66 4.78 10.04 -1.56
CA ILE A 66 4.55 11.02 -0.48
C ILE A 66 4.11 12.37 -1.07
N LEU A 67 4.77 12.84 -2.13
CA LEU A 67 4.39 14.09 -2.79
C LEU A 67 2.98 14.00 -3.39
N LEU A 68 2.63 12.86 -4.00
CA LEU A 68 1.29 12.63 -4.54
C LEU A 68 0.23 12.54 -3.46
N LEU A 69 0.51 11.89 -2.32
CA LEU A 69 -0.40 11.85 -1.17
C LEU A 69 -0.66 13.26 -0.63
N ILE A 70 0.38 14.06 -0.44
CA ILE A 70 0.24 15.46 -0.01
C ILE A 70 -0.57 16.26 -1.04
N TYR A 71 -0.30 16.08 -2.33
CA TYR A 71 -1.06 16.74 -3.40
C TYR A 71 -2.55 16.41 -3.36
N VAL A 72 -2.90 15.14 -3.15
CA VAL A 72 -4.29 14.70 -3.03
C VAL A 72 -4.97 15.28 -1.81
N LEU A 73 -4.29 15.29 -0.66
CA LEU A 73 -4.82 15.90 0.56
C LEU A 73 -5.08 17.40 0.43
N LEU A 74 -4.21 18.13 -0.29
CA LEU A 74 -4.38 19.57 -0.51
C LEU A 74 -5.46 19.91 -1.54
N LYS A 75 -5.64 19.08 -2.57
CA LYS A 75 -6.56 19.32 -3.68
C LYS A 75 -7.92 18.63 -3.51
N GLY A 76 -8.02 17.67 -2.60
CA GLY A 76 -9.18 16.77 -2.44
C GLY A 76 -10.38 17.35 -1.70
N GLN A 77 -10.43 18.68 -1.44
CA GLN A 77 -11.54 19.30 -0.72
C GLN A 77 -12.78 19.59 -1.57
N ASP A 78 -12.77 19.33 -2.86
CA ASP A 78 -13.81 19.84 -3.77
C ASP A 78 -14.71 18.80 -4.38
N THR A 79 -15.05 17.69 -3.86
CA THR A 79 -16.25 16.91 -4.25
C THR A 79 -16.24 15.46 -3.73
N ASN A 80 -17.22 15.15 -2.90
CA ASN A 80 -17.86 13.83 -2.70
C ASN A 80 -16.96 12.60 -2.90
N ASP A 81 -16.51 11.96 -1.81
CA ASP A 81 -15.95 10.58 -1.72
C ASP A 81 -14.88 10.12 -2.75
N ALA A 82 -14.62 10.91 -3.80
CA ALA A 82 -13.69 10.61 -4.88
C ALA A 82 -12.29 11.23 -4.70
N SER A 83 -12.03 11.89 -3.58
CA SER A 83 -10.76 12.60 -3.32
C SER A 83 -9.52 11.70 -3.21
N ARG A 84 -9.69 10.38 -3.21
CA ARG A 84 -8.61 9.38 -3.10
C ARG A 84 -7.99 8.99 -4.43
N TRP A 85 -8.62 9.38 -5.56
CA TRP A 85 -8.25 8.93 -6.89
C TRP A 85 -7.78 10.09 -7.76
N ILE A 86 -6.64 9.91 -8.41
CA ILE A 86 -6.17 10.80 -9.47
C ILE A 86 -6.53 10.19 -10.81
N LYS A 87 -7.19 10.95 -11.67
CA LYS A 87 -7.40 10.55 -13.07
C LYS A 87 -6.17 10.93 -13.89
N LEU A 88 -5.35 9.97 -14.22
CA LEU A 88 -4.19 10.14 -15.08
C LEU A 88 -4.46 9.44 -16.42
N PHE A 89 -4.51 10.18 -17.52
CA PHE A 89 -4.77 9.63 -18.88
C PHE A 89 -6.02 8.73 -18.98
N GLY A 90 -7.07 9.02 -18.22
CA GLY A 90 -8.31 8.22 -18.22
C GLY A 90 -8.28 6.98 -17.30
N ILE A 91 -7.15 6.69 -16.68
CA ILE A 91 -7.00 5.61 -15.68
C ILE A 91 -7.11 6.22 -14.28
N GLN A 92 -7.92 5.60 -13.42
CA GLN A 92 -7.98 5.97 -12.01
C GLN A 92 -6.79 5.38 -11.28
N PHE A 93 -5.97 6.25 -10.69
CA PHE A 93 -4.76 5.89 -9.97
C PHE A 93 -4.87 6.35 -8.51
N GLN A 94 -4.62 5.45 -7.57
CA GLN A 94 -4.62 5.75 -6.13
C GLN A 94 -3.19 5.87 -5.62
N PRO A 95 -2.73 7.05 -5.17
CA PRO A 95 -1.35 7.26 -4.72
C PRO A 95 -0.93 6.40 -3.54
N SER A 96 -1.86 6.00 -2.68
CA SER A 96 -1.56 5.12 -1.54
C SER A 96 -1.13 3.70 -1.96
N GLU A 97 -1.47 3.22 -3.16
CA GLU A 97 -1.05 1.89 -3.60
C GLU A 97 0.47 1.80 -3.83
N PRO A 98 1.09 2.65 -4.67
CA PRO A 98 2.54 2.62 -4.81
C PRO A 98 3.27 3.06 -3.54
N ALA A 99 2.65 3.92 -2.70
CA ALA A 99 3.22 4.30 -1.41
C ALA A 99 3.41 3.08 -0.50
N LYS A 100 2.40 2.21 -0.38
CA LYS A 100 2.46 0.97 0.40
C LYS A 100 3.57 0.04 -0.08
N LEU A 101 3.62 -0.22 -1.39
CA LEU A 101 4.62 -1.11 -1.98
C LEU A 101 6.04 -0.58 -1.77
N SER A 102 6.25 0.69 -2.07
CA SER A 102 7.56 1.34 -1.89
C SER A 102 8.00 1.35 -0.43
N LEU A 103 7.09 1.65 0.49
CA LEU A 103 7.37 1.66 1.92
C LEU A 103 7.79 0.29 2.43
N ILE A 104 7.08 -0.79 2.04
CA ILE A 104 7.42 -2.16 2.43
C ILE A 104 8.85 -2.52 1.99
N VAL A 105 9.22 -2.19 0.75
CA VAL A 105 10.57 -2.49 0.23
C VAL A 105 11.63 -1.66 0.97
N VAL A 106 11.40 -0.38 1.23
CA VAL A 106 12.32 0.49 1.96
C VAL A 106 12.51 0.00 3.40
N ILE A 107 11.44 -0.38 4.09
CA ILE A 107 11.53 -0.92 5.45
C ILE A 107 12.28 -2.25 5.48
N ALA A 108 12.04 -3.14 4.49
CA ALA A 108 12.79 -4.39 4.37
C ALA A 108 14.29 -4.15 4.21
N ASP A 109 14.71 -3.13 3.45
CA ASP A 109 16.12 -2.74 3.32
C ASP A 109 16.70 -2.25 4.66
N PHE A 110 16.00 -1.41 5.42
CA PHE A 110 16.45 -0.98 6.75
C PHE A 110 16.55 -2.14 7.74
N ILE A 111 15.58 -3.05 7.75
CA ILE A 111 15.63 -4.26 8.60
C ILE A 111 16.83 -5.14 8.23
N SER A 112 17.12 -5.28 6.93
CA SER A 112 18.30 -6.01 6.46
C SER A 112 19.60 -5.38 6.97
N ARG A 113 19.69 -4.04 6.99
CA ARG A 113 20.85 -3.31 7.55
C ARG A 113 21.00 -3.52 9.06
N ILE A 114 19.90 -3.53 9.81
CA ILE A 114 19.91 -3.84 11.25
C ILE A 114 20.48 -5.23 11.49
N ARG A 115 20.08 -6.21 10.69
CA ARG A 115 20.60 -7.59 10.81
C ARG A 115 22.07 -7.70 10.44
N ALA A 116 22.54 -6.92 9.48
CA ALA A 116 23.96 -6.91 9.10
C ALA A 116 24.83 -6.22 10.14
N ASN A 117 24.35 -5.17 10.80
CA ASN A 117 25.05 -4.44 11.84
C ASN A 117 24.13 -4.08 13.02
N PRO A 118 24.07 -4.93 14.06
CA PRO A 118 23.22 -4.69 15.23
C PRO A 118 23.53 -3.39 16.01
N ALA A 119 24.74 -2.84 15.90
CA ALA A 119 25.11 -1.60 16.53
C ALA A 119 24.27 -0.40 16.00
N ASP A 120 23.83 -0.47 14.76
CA ASP A 120 23.00 0.56 14.11
C ASP A 120 21.47 0.34 14.32
N GLU A 121 21.08 -0.67 15.13
CA GLU A 121 19.66 -1.00 15.33
C GLU A 121 18.85 0.21 15.77
N ASN A 122 19.37 0.98 16.73
CA ASN A 122 18.60 2.11 17.29
C ASN A 122 18.37 3.22 16.27
N ARG A 123 19.41 3.55 15.50
CA ARG A 123 19.32 4.57 14.45
C ARG A 123 18.35 4.13 13.34
N ASN A 124 18.50 2.93 12.83
CA ASN A 124 17.66 2.42 11.74
C ASN A 124 16.21 2.20 12.19
N PHE A 125 15.99 1.80 13.44
CA PHE A 125 14.65 1.70 14.01
C PHE A 125 13.92 3.04 14.01
N TRP A 126 14.56 4.12 14.47
CA TRP A 126 13.91 5.44 14.45
C TRP A 126 13.66 5.96 13.03
N ILE A 127 14.53 5.64 12.07
CA ILE A 127 14.31 5.97 10.66
C ILE A 127 13.07 5.23 10.15
N ILE A 128 12.94 3.92 10.42
CA ILE A 128 11.75 3.14 10.07
C ILE A 128 10.50 3.77 10.67
N MET A 129 10.52 4.10 11.96
CA MET A 129 9.36 4.67 12.66
C MET A 129 8.96 6.04 12.08
N THR A 130 9.93 6.88 11.74
CA THR A 130 9.65 8.20 11.14
C THR A 130 9.03 8.05 9.75
N ILE A 131 9.63 7.25 8.88
CA ILE A 131 9.12 7.06 7.50
C ILE A 131 7.73 6.38 7.54
N ALA A 132 7.59 5.33 8.33
CA ALA A 132 6.32 4.64 8.51
C ALA A 132 5.25 5.55 9.10
N GLY A 133 5.59 6.35 10.11
CA GLY A 133 4.68 7.30 10.74
C GLY A 133 4.18 8.37 9.77
N VAL A 134 5.07 8.93 8.95
CA VAL A 134 4.70 9.93 7.94
C VAL A 134 3.74 9.31 6.91
N VAL A 135 4.10 8.16 6.32
CA VAL A 135 3.29 7.54 5.26
C VAL A 135 1.97 7.01 5.81
N CYS A 136 1.99 6.30 6.94
CA CYS A 136 0.76 5.82 7.58
C CYS A 136 -0.13 6.99 8.02
N GLY A 137 0.45 8.08 8.52
CA GLY A 137 -0.30 9.30 8.90
C GLY A 137 -0.99 9.95 7.71
N LEU A 138 -0.32 10.10 6.58
CA LEU A 138 -0.93 10.63 5.35
C LEU A 138 -2.06 9.72 4.85
N ILE A 139 -1.84 8.39 4.83
CA ILE A 139 -2.87 7.43 4.41
C ILE A 139 -4.03 7.37 5.41
N PHE A 140 -3.77 7.56 6.70
CA PHE A 140 -4.79 7.58 7.76
C PHE A 140 -5.85 8.65 7.51
N LEU A 141 -5.45 9.83 7.07
CA LEU A 141 -6.36 10.93 6.75
C LEU A 141 -7.30 10.60 5.58
N GLU A 142 -6.88 9.70 4.68
CA GLU A 142 -7.70 9.25 3.55
C GLU A 142 -8.49 7.97 3.88
N ASN A 143 -7.84 7.01 4.54
CA ASN A 143 -8.40 5.68 4.80
C ASN A 143 -7.75 5.02 6.03
N PHE A 144 -8.47 5.06 7.14
CA PHE A 144 -8.06 4.43 8.41
C PHE A 144 -7.72 2.94 8.26
N SER A 145 -8.59 2.16 7.60
CA SER A 145 -8.39 0.70 7.46
C SER A 145 -7.11 0.38 6.71
N THR A 146 -6.81 1.10 5.65
CA THR A 146 -5.60 0.91 4.85
C THR A 146 -4.35 1.26 5.67
N ALA A 147 -4.38 2.35 6.42
CA ALA A 147 -3.27 2.76 7.29
C ALA A 147 -3.04 1.73 8.42
N ALA A 148 -4.11 1.21 9.02
CA ALA A 148 -4.02 0.20 10.08
C ALA A 148 -3.41 -1.12 9.56
N ILE A 149 -3.85 -1.61 8.40
CA ILE A 149 -3.30 -2.83 7.79
C ILE A 149 -1.82 -2.62 7.44
N LEU A 150 -1.45 -1.46 6.90
CA LEU A 150 -0.05 -1.14 6.59
C LEU A 150 0.81 -1.09 7.85
N GLY A 151 0.34 -0.42 8.91
CA GLY A 151 1.02 -0.38 10.20
C GLY A 151 1.22 -1.76 10.82
N LEU A 152 0.20 -2.62 10.75
CA LEU A 152 0.27 -4.01 11.19
C LEU A 152 1.28 -4.81 10.35
N THR A 153 1.30 -4.61 9.04
CA THR A 153 2.27 -5.25 8.14
C THR A 153 3.71 -4.86 8.53
N ILE A 154 3.95 -3.58 8.78
CA ILE A 154 5.27 -3.06 9.22
C ILE A 154 5.66 -3.67 10.57
N TYR A 155 4.72 -3.75 11.52
CA TYR A 155 4.94 -4.38 12.81
C TYR A 155 5.38 -5.84 12.66
N PHE A 156 4.70 -6.64 11.83
CA PHE A 156 5.08 -8.03 11.57
C PHE A 156 6.43 -8.13 10.86
N MET A 157 6.73 -7.23 9.93
CA MET A 157 8.06 -7.19 9.29
C MET A 157 9.17 -6.96 10.32
N MET A 158 8.99 -6.04 11.27
CA MET A 158 9.94 -5.78 12.34
C MET A 158 10.06 -6.98 13.30
N PHE A 159 8.95 -7.65 13.59
CA PHE A 159 8.93 -8.87 14.40
C PHE A 159 9.75 -10.00 13.74
N ILE A 160 9.48 -10.28 12.47
CA ILE A 160 10.25 -11.27 11.67
C ILE A 160 11.71 -10.83 11.54
N GLY A 161 11.95 -9.52 11.44
CA GLY A 161 13.28 -8.92 11.40
C GLY A 161 14.08 -9.05 12.69
N ARG A 162 13.48 -9.60 13.77
CA ARG A 162 14.09 -9.79 15.10
C ARG A 162 14.56 -8.47 15.73
N ILE A 163 13.81 -7.40 15.55
CA ILE A 163 14.03 -6.16 16.29
C ILE A 163 13.75 -6.42 17.77
N SER A 164 14.47 -5.71 18.65
CA SER A 164 14.39 -5.93 20.10
C SER A 164 12.96 -5.89 20.62
N TRP A 165 12.57 -6.88 21.45
CA TRP A 165 11.23 -7.06 21.97
C TRP A 165 10.68 -5.83 22.71
N LYS A 166 11.57 -5.08 23.40
CA LYS A 166 11.21 -3.86 24.12
C LYS A 166 10.66 -2.80 23.17
N LYS A 167 11.24 -2.64 21.97
CA LYS A 167 10.80 -1.70 20.94
C LYS A 167 9.46 -2.13 20.35
N LEU A 168 9.30 -3.42 20.07
CA LEU A 168 8.05 -3.96 19.55
C LEU A 168 6.90 -3.78 20.55
N ALA A 169 7.13 -4.04 21.82
CA ALA A 169 6.14 -3.84 22.88
C ALA A 169 5.74 -2.35 23.02
N SER A 170 6.69 -1.42 22.88
CA SER A 170 6.38 0.01 22.93
C SER A 170 5.51 0.47 21.76
N ILE A 171 5.74 -0.05 20.54
CA ILE A 171 4.90 0.24 19.37
C ILE A 171 3.48 -0.26 19.60
N LEU A 172 3.34 -1.48 20.10
CA LEU A 172 2.03 -2.09 20.38
C LEU A 172 1.27 -1.31 21.44
N ALA A 173 1.95 -0.88 22.51
CA ALA A 173 1.36 -0.03 23.54
C ALA A 173 0.86 1.30 22.98
N VAL A 174 1.66 1.99 22.16
CA VAL A 174 1.25 3.24 21.50
C VAL A 174 0.07 3.00 20.55
N GLY A 175 0.09 1.92 19.77
CA GLY A 175 -1.01 1.55 18.89
C GLY A 175 -2.33 1.32 19.62
N VAL A 176 -2.29 0.60 20.75
CA VAL A 176 -3.48 0.38 21.60
C VAL A 176 -3.99 1.69 22.19
N ILE A 177 -3.10 2.56 22.70
CA ILE A 177 -3.49 3.87 23.23
C ILE A 177 -4.20 4.70 22.17
N LEU A 178 -3.66 4.76 20.94
CA LEU A 178 -4.27 5.50 19.83
C LEU A 178 -5.64 4.94 19.45
N LEU A 179 -5.82 3.62 19.47
CA LEU A 179 -7.11 2.98 19.22
C LEU A 179 -8.12 3.32 20.32
N VAL A 180 -7.73 3.29 21.59
CA VAL A 180 -8.62 3.61 22.71
C VAL A 180 -9.05 5.08 22.67
N ILE A 181 -8.13 6.00 22.38
CA ILE A 181 -8.44 7.44 22.22
C ILE A 181 -9.36 7.66 21.01
N GLY A 182 -9.08 7.01 19.88
CA GLY A 182 -9.92 7.13 18.68
C GLY A 182 -11.32 6.53 18.81
N TYR A 183 -11.52 5.57 19.72
CA TYR A 183 -12.83 4.98 20.01
C TYR A 183 -13.63 5.76 21.07
N GLY A 184 -12.94 6.58 21.88
CA GLY A 184 -13.54 7.37 22.96
C GLY A 184 -13.96 8.78 22.57
N MET A 185 -13.67 9.21 21.33
CA MET A 185 -14.16 10.45 20.70
C MET A 185 -15.28 10.17 19.70
#